data_732758a081ee19c5a97bbdd13d1e3e0e
#
_entry.id   732758a081ee19c5a97bbdd13d1e3e0e
#
_cell.length_a   1.000
_cell.length_b   1.000
_cell.length_c   1.000
_cell.angle_alpha   90.00
_cell.angle_beta   90.00
_cell.angle_gamma   90.00
#
_symmetry.space_group_name_H-M   'P 1'
#
loop_
_entity.id
_entity.type
_entity.pdbx_description
1 polymer ?
#
loop_
_entity_poly.entity_id
_entity_poly.type
_entity_poly.pdbx_seq_one_letter_code
_entity_poly.pdbx_strand_id
1 'polypeptide(L)'
;MSTTFYAYKSGNCNGMPYASMTSQRGYLVVYDNGNCNGMPFWSMKKTSRACEVYPNGNCNGIPVGYFKYGSRATEFYPNGNGNGFPIYYFEFKGRMLEIYDNGNGNGFPKWSARQNGRITEFYRNGNCNGIPELAVKGAEDLRDVLEFMFYLFIYGFRA
;
A
#
# COMPACT_ATOMS: atom_id res chain seq x y z
N MET A 1 15.76 -7.10 11.15
CA MET A 1 15.50 -5.73 11.59
C MET A 1 14.09 -5.32 11.14
N SER A 2 13.33 -4.73 12.02
CA SER A 2 11.96 -4.33 11.71
C SER A 2 11.90 -2.84 11.41
N THR A 3 10.97 -2.47 10.53
CA THR A 3 10.71 -1.08 10.17
C THR A 3 9.25 -0.78 10.47
N THR A 4 8.98 0.41 10.99
CA THR A 4 7.63 0.82 11.32
C THR A 4 7.24 2.01 10.45
N PHE A 5 6.04 1.94 9.89
CA PHE A 5 5.48 2.99 9.07
C PHE A 5 4.24 3.54 9.77
N TYR A 6 3.99 4.83 9.58
CA TYR A 6 2.85 5.52 10.21
C TYR A 6 2.03 6.23 9.16
N ALA A 7 0.74 6.07 9.22
CA ALA A 7 -0.18 6.69 8.26
C ALA A 7 -0.97 7.81 8.94
N TYR A 8 -1.03 8.96 8.27
CA TYR A 8 -1.70 10.17 8.74
C TYR A 8 -2.83 10.52 7.78
N LYS A 9 -3.94 10.98 8.33
CA LYS A 9 -5.08 11.40 7.51
C LYS A 9 -4.88 12.77 6.88
N SER A 10 -3.80 13.45 7.25
CA SER A 10 -3.43 14.72 6.65
C SER A 10 -2.26 14.50 5.70
N GLY A 11 -2.09 15.42 4.76
CA GLY A 11 -1.01 15.30 3.78
C GLY A 11 0.36 15.72 4.28
N ASN A 12 0.50 16.03 5.57
CA ASN A 12 1.74 16.59 6.08
C ASN A 12 2.26 15.90 7.35
N CYS A 13 1.74 14.75 7.67
CA CYS A 13 2.13 13.98 8.85
C CYS A 13 1.91 14.75 10.16
N ASN A 14 0.93 15.62 10.19
CA ASN A 14 0.58 16.35 11.40
C ASN A 14 -0.39 15.55 12.25
N GLY A 15 -0.29 15.76 13.57
CA GLY A 15 -1.19 15.10 14.51
C GLY A 15 -0.78 13.67 14.78
N MET A 16 -1.75 12.87 15.18
CA MET A 16 -1.53 11.48 15.54
C MET A 16 -1.74 10.59 14.32
N PRO A 17 -0.85 9.63 14.05
CA PRO A 17 -1.14 8.66 13.00
C PRO A 17 -2.36 7.83 13.38
N TYR A 18 -3.12 7.43 12.37
CA TYR A 18 -4.34 6.65 12.60
C TYR A 18 -4.14 5.16 12.31
N ALA A 19 -3.05 4.80 11.67
CA ALA A 19 -2.73 3.42 11.37
C ALA A 19 -1.21 3.26 11.33
N SER A 20 -0.76 2.05 11.54
CA SER A 20 0.67 1.76 11.54
C SER A 20 0.91 0.37 10.96
N MET A 21 2.13 0.14 10.50
CA MET A 21 2.53 -1.13 9.92
C MET A 21 3.96 -1.43 10.31
N THR A 22 4.23 -2.69 10.65
CA THR A 22 5.59 -3.16 10.82
C THR A 22 5.97 -4.06 9.67
N SER A 23 7.22 -3.95 9.23
CA SER A 23 7.77 -4.78 8.17
C SER A 23 9.00 -5.50 8.72
N GLN A 24 9.02 -6.83 8.65
CA GLN A 24 10.13 -7.62 9.15
C GLN A 24 10.24 -8.89 8.34
N ARG A 25 11.39 -9.07 7.68
CA ARG A 25 11.73 -10.31 6.96
C ARG A 25 10.65 -10.78 5.98
N GLY A 26 10.08 -9.85 5.24
CA GLY A 26 9.05 -10.19 4.27
C GLY A 26 7.65 -10.31 4.81
N TYR A 27 7.45 -10.05 6.10
CA TYR A 27 6.13 -10.01 6.71
C TYR A 27 5.77 -8.58 7.05
N LEU A 28 4.57 -8.18 6.63
CA LEU A 28 4.04 -6.87 6.92
C LEU A 28 2.79 -7.06 7.76
N VAL A 29 2.71 -6.34 8.85
CA VAL A 29 1.60 -6.47 9.80
C VAL A 29 0.99 -5.08 9.99
N VAL A 30 -0.31 -4.95 9.74
CA VAL A 30 -1.01 -3.67 9.71
C VAL A 30 -1.93 -3.58 10.92
N TYR A 31 -1.83 -2.45 11.63
CA TYR A 31 -2.64 -2.14 12.80
C TYR A 31 -3.56 -0.96 12.49
N ASP A 32 -4.74 -0.97 13.04
CA ASP A 32 -5.70 0.12 12.87
C ASP A 32 -5.54 1.21 13.94
N ASN A 33 -4.34 1.32 14.49
CA ASN A 33 -3.95 2.37 15.42
C ASN A 33 -2.56 2.85 15.05
N GLY A 34 -2.17 3.99 15.61
CA GLY A 34 -0.92 4.63 15.21
C GLY A 34 0.32 4.18 15.97
N ASN A 35 0.23 3.17 16.81
CA ASN A 35 1.36 2.76 17.65
C ASN A 35 1.62 1.26 17.68
N CYS A 36 1.09 0.53 16.71
CA CYS A 36 1.28 -0.91 16.57
C CYS A 36 0.86 -1.68 17.83
N ASN A 37 -0.22 -1.25 18.44
CA ASN A 37 -0.74 -1.86 19.65
C ASN A 37 -1.87 -2.85 19.36
N GLY A 38 -1.96 -3.87 20.21
CA GLY A 38 -3.05 -4.81 20.17
C GLY A 38 -2.92 -5.80 19.03
N MET A 39 -4.04 -6.28 18.56
CA MET A 39 -4.09 -7.29 17.51
C MET A 39 -4.05 -6.60 16.15
N PRO A 40 -3.13 -7.00 15.27
CA PRO A 40 -3.16 -6.48 13.91
C PRO A 40 -4.38 -7.01 13.17
N PHE A 41 -4.89 -6.21 12.22
CA PHE A 41 -6.08 -6.64 11.49
C PHE A 41 -5.79 -7.16 10.08
N TRP A 42 -4.61 -6.82 9.53
CA TRP A 42 -4.17 -7.34 8.24
C TRP A 42 -2.73 -7.79 8.34
N SER A 43 -2.35 -8.75 7.53
CA SER A 43 -0.96 -9.12 7.38
C SER A 43 -0.68 -9.46 5.93
N MET A 44 0.59 -9.37 5.56
CA MET A 44 1.03 -9.62 4.20
C MET A 44 2.31 -10.40 4.24
N LYS A 45 2.44 -11.31 3.28
CA LYS A 45 3.65 -12.10 3.12
C LYS A 45 4.27 -11.75 1.79
N LYS A 46 5.47 -11.21 1.84
CA LYS A 46 6.13 -10.63 0.69
C LYS A 46 7.32 -11.47 0.27
N THR A 47 7.41 -11.76 -1.03
CA THR A 47 8.57 -12.40 -1.64
C THR A 47 9.14 -11.44 -2.67
N SER A 48 10.17 -11.87 -3.40
CA SER A 48 10.74 -11.04 -4.47
C SER A 48 9.79 -10.89 -5.65
N ARG A 49 8.78 -11.74 -5.77
CA ARG A 49 7.88 -11.75 -6.92
C ARG A 49 6.48 -11.30 -6.62
N ALA A 50 6.06 -11.38 -5.38
CA ALA A 50 4.66 -11.17 -5.06
C ALA A 50 4.47 -10.83 -3.60
N CYS A 51 3.27 -10.35 -3.29
CA CYS A 51 2.83 -10.10 -1.92
C CYS A 51 1.44 -10.67 -1.75
N GLU A 52 1.31 -11.60 -0.82
CA GLU A 52 0.01 -12.19 -0.46
C GLU A 52 -0.58 -11.42 0.69
N VAL A 53 -1.87 -11.15 0.62
CA VAL A 53 -2.56 -10.35 1.64
C VAL A 53 -3.58 -11.21 2.35
N TYR A 54 -3.55 -11.19 3.67
CA TYR A 54 -4.40 -12.01 4.52
C TYR A 54 -5.34 -11.14 5.35
N PRO A 55 -6.57 -11.58 5.57
CA PRO A 55 -7.54 -10.82 6.36
C PRO A 55 -7.39 -11.06 7.86
N ASN A 56 -6.20 -11.38 8.30
CA ASN A 56 -5.87 -11.60 9.71
C ASN A 56 -4.44 -11.14 9.95
N GLY A 57 -4.04 -11.06 11.20
CA GLY A 57 -2.75 -10.50 11.56
C GLY A 57 -1.58 -11.46 11.56
N ASN A 58 -1.77 -12.70 11.14
CA ASN A 58 -0.72 -13.71 11.24
C ASN A 58 -0.52 -14.56 9.98
N CYS A 59 -1.00 -14.08 8.84
CA CYS A 59 -0.85 -14.77 7.55
C CYS A 59 -1.39 -16.20 7.57
N ASN A 60 -2.50 -16.41 8.26
CA ASN A 60 -3.14 -17.71 8.32
C ASN A 60 -4.23 -17.84 7.28
N GLY A 61 -4.41 -19.06 6.80
CA GLY A 61 -5.49 -19.40 5.90
C GLY A 61 -5.18 -19.00 4.47
N ILE A 62 -6.23 -18.69 3.73
CA ILE A 62 -6.14 -18.37 2.31
C ILE A 62 -6.03 -16.87 2.15
N PRO A 63 -5.01 -16.38 1.41
CA PRO A 63 -4.90 -14.94 1.17
C PRO A 63 -6.09 -14.44 0.35
N VAL A 64 -6.46 -13.19 0.58
CA VAL A 64 -7.61 -12.56 -0.10
C VAL A 64 -7.18 -11.59 -1.19
N GLY A 65 -5.89 -11.31 -1.32
CA GLY A 65 -5.37 -10.43 -2.34
C GLY A 65 -3.95 -10.82 -2.69
N TYR A 66 -3.53 -10.37 -3.86
CA TYR A 66 -2.23 -10.76 -4.39
C TYR A 66 -1.66 -9.60 -5.22
N PHE A 67 -0.50 -9.12 -4.83
CA PHE A 67 0.27 -8.17 -5.64
C PHE A 67 1.31 -8.96 -6.42
N LYS A 68 1.33 -8.78 -7.71
CA LYS A 68 2.32 -9.43 -8.57
C LYS A 68 3.30 -8.38 -9.07
N TYR A 69 4.56 -8.54 -8.72
CA TYR A 69 5.59 -7.56 -9.05
C TYR A 69 6.14 -7.84 -10.44
N GLY A 70 6.02 -6.86 -11.33
CA GLY A 70 6.63 -6.91 -12.63
C GLY A 70 7.84 -5.98 -12.68
N SER A 71 8.50 -5.91 -13.82
CA SER A 71 9.70 -5.10 -13.98
C SER A 71 9.39 -3.59 -13.95
N ARG A 72 8.24 -3.19 -14.47
CA ARG A 72 7.84 -1.78 -14.52
C ARG A 72 6.64 -1.48 -13.64
N ALA A 73 5.81 -2.49 -13.43
CA ALA A 73 4.52 -2.26 -12.83
C ALA A 73 4.17 -3.42 -11.91
N THR A 74 3.28 -3.14 -10.99
CA THR A 74 2.73 -4.13 -10.08
C THR A 74 1.24 -4.26 -10.39
N GLU A 75 0.77 -5.50 -10.47
CA GLU A 75 -0.64 -5.80 -10.71
C GLU A 75 -1.26 -6.33 -9.43
N PHE A 76 -2.50 -5.96 -9.18
CA PHE A 76 -3.23 -6.47 -8.03
C PHE A 76 -4.39 -7.34 -8.48
N TYR A 77 -4.47 -8.53 -7.89
CA TYR A 77 -5.51 -9.52 -8.15
C TYR A 77 -6.41 -9.65 -6.92
N PRO A 78 -7.72 -9.77 -7.11
CA PRO A 78 -8.65 -9.91 -5.98
C PRO A 78 -8.78 -11.37 -5.50
N ASN A 79 -7.70 -12.11 -5.58
CA ASN A 79 -7.65 -13.49 -5.11
C ASN A 79 -6.24 -13.75 -4.56
N GLY A 80 -6.05 -14.92 -3.95
CA GLY A 80 -4.82 -15.20 -3.24
C GLY A 80 -3.70 -15.80 -4.05
N ASN A 81 -3.89 -15.98 -5.36
CA ASN A 81 -2.89 -16.70 -6.16
C ASN A 81 -2.53 -16.04 -7.47
N GLY A 82 -3.02 -14.82 -7.71
CA GLY A 82 -2.70 -14.11 -8.94
C GLY A 82 -3.31 -14.70 -10.20
N ASN A 83 -4.38 -15.47 -10.06
CA ASN A 83 -5.07 -16.05 -11.20
C ASN A 83 -6.11 -15.10 -11.76
N GLY A 84 -6.39 -15.25 -13.05
CA GLY A 84 -7.40 -14.42 -13.70
C GLY A 84 -6.86 -13.07 -14.10
N PHE A 85 -7.71 -12.05 -14.01
CA PHE A 85 -7.36 -10.73 -14.45
C PHE A 85 -7.09 -9.81 -13.28
N PRO A 86 -6.00 -9.01 -13.33
CA PRO A 86 -5.78 -8.00 -12.30
C PRO A 86 -6.84 -6.91 -12.40
N ILE A 87 -7.12 -6.28 -11.26
CA ILE A 87 -8.11 -5.19 -11.21
C ILE A 87 -7.46 -3.83 -11.00
N TYR A 88 -6.22 -3.78 -10.55
CA TYR A 88 -5.47 -2.54 -10.40
C TYR A 88 -4.08 -2.70 -10.96
N TYR A 89 -3.54 -1.59 -11.41
CA TYR A 89 -2.23 -1.52 -12.05
C TYR A 89 -1.46 -0.34 -11.46
N PHE A 90 -0.24 -0.59 -11.00
CA PHE A 90 0.59 0.41 -10.35
C PHE A 90 1.87 0.58 -11.15
N GLU A 91 2.11 1.79 -11.61
CA GLU A 91 3.30 2.07 -12.39
C GLU A 91 4.23 2.98 -11.63
N PHE A 92 5.49 2.56 -11.47
CA PHE A 92 6.50 3.31 -10.74
C PHE A 92 7.29 4.17 -11.73
N LYS A 93 7.34 5.48 -11.45
CA LYS A 93 8.08 6.44 -12.26
C LYS A 93 8.99 7.24 -11.35
N GLY A 94 10.18 6.70 -11.09
CA GLY A 94 11.10 7.31 -10.14
C GLY A 94 10.50 7.31 -8.74
N ARG A 95 10.32 8.51 -8.20
CA ARG A 95 9.74 8.67 -6.86
C ARG A 95 8.22 8.84 -6.88
N MET A 96 7.63 8.66 -8.03
CA MET A 96 6.21 8.82 -8.21
C MET A 96 5.59 7.48 -8.56
N LEU A 97 4.37 7.28 -8.09
CA LEU A 97 3.59 6.08 -8.34
C LEU A 97 2.26 6.51 -8.94
N GLU A 98 1.91 5.91 -10.07
CA GLU A 98 0.60 6.10 -10.70
C GLU A 98 -0.24 4.87 -10.47
N ILE A 99 -1.48 5.06 -10.07
CA ILE A 99 -2.39 3.97 -9.73
C ILE A 99 -3.59 4.01 -10.66
N TYR A 100 -3.78 2.95 -11.42
CA TYR A 100 -4.88 2.80 -12.36
C TYR A 100 -5.93 1.87 -11.77
N ASP A 101 -7.21 2.19 -11.94
CA ASP A 101 -8.26 1.31 -11.47
C ASP A 101 -8.72 0.35 -12.57
N ASN A 102 -7.75 -0.13 -13.34
CA ASN A 102 -7.91 -1.20 -14.31
C ASN A 102 -6.63 -2.03 -14.28
N GLY A 103 -6.70 -3.24 -14.84
CA GLY A 103 -5.60 -4.17 -14.71
C GLY A 103 -4.50 -4.05 -15.73
N ASN A 104 -4.57 -3.10 -16.65
CA ASN A 104 -3.60 -2.99 -17.74
C ASN A 104 -2.97 -1.61 -17.89
N GLY A 105 -3.27 -0.69 -16.98
CA GLY A 105 -2.67 0.64 -17.05
C GLY A 105 -3.16 1.48 -18.20
N ASN A 106 -4.33 1.21 -18.72
CA ASN A 106 -4.92 1.98 -19.83
C ASN A 106 -5.58 3.25 -19.30
N GLY A 107 -5.53 4.29 -20.13
CA GLY A 107 -6.17 5.56 -19.79
C GLY A 107 -5.34 6.35 -18.82
N PHE A 108 -6.03 7.11 -17.95
CA PHE A 108 -5.38 7.97 -17.00
C PHE A 108 -5.36 7.33 -15.61
N PRO A 109 -4.26 7.48 -14.86
CA PRO A 109 -4.26 6.99 -13.50
C PRO A 109 -5.30 7.73 -12.66
N LYS A 110 -5.91 7.00 -11.73
CA LYS A 110 -6.94 7.56 -10.87
C LYS A 110 -6.34 8.19 -9.63
N TRP A 111 -5.27 7.62 -9.12
CA TRP A 111 -4.59 8.09 -7.91
C TRP A 111 -3.11 8.15 -8.20
N SER A 112 -2.39 8.84 -7.32
CA SER A 112 -0.93 8.91 -7.43
C SER A 112 -0.33 9.10 -6.06
N ALA A 113 0.97 8.81 -5.97
CA ALA A 113 1.73 9.03 -4.74
C ALA A 113 3.10 9.58 -5.12
N ARG A 114 3.67 10.37 -4.25
CA ARG A 114 5.02 10.92 -4.43
C ARG A 114 5.81 10.72 -3.15
N GLN A 115 7.00 10.16 -3.31
CA GLN A 115 7.90 9.95 -2.19
C GLN A 115 8.91 11.07 -2.12
N ASN A 116 9.02 11.66 -0.95
CA ASN A 116 9.97 12.73 -0.68
C ASN A 116 10.69 12.38 0.62
N GLY A 117 11.88 11.79 0.50
CA GLY A 117 12.60 11.29 1.64
C GLY A 117 11.85 10.13 2.29
N ARG A 118 11.56 10.26 3.58
CA ARG A 118 10.85 9.22 4.33
C ARG A 118 9.37 9.48 4.42
N ILE A 119 8.87 10.45 3.67
CA ILE A 119 7.44 10.78 3.65
C ILE A 119 6.93 10.52 2.26
N THR A 120 5.82 9.78 2.16
CA THR A 120 5.13 9.54 0.91
C THR A 120 3.76 10.19 1.00
N GLU A 121 3.47 11.05 0.05
CA GLU A 121 2.21 11.77 -0.04
C GLU A 121 1.30 11.08 -1.05
N PHE A 122 0.05 10.92 -0.69
CA PHE A 122 -0.94 10.23 -1.52
C PHE A 122 -1.99 11.21 -2.00
N TYR A 123 -2.25 11.21 -3.29
CA TYR A 123 -3.17 12.15 -3.94
C TYR A 123 -4.34 11.39 -4.55
N ARG A 124 -5.51 12.00 -4.53
CA ARG A 124 -6.69 11.43 -5.17
C ARG A 124 -6.69 11.57 -6.68
N ASN A 125 -5.77 12.34 -7.22
CA ASN A 125 -5.64 12.49 -8.67
C ASN A 125 -4.42 11.73 -9.17
N GLY A 126 -4.30 11.60 -10.48
CA GLY A 126 -3.26 10.75 -11.07
C GLY A 126 -1.95 11.46 -11.34
N ASN A 127 -1.78 12.72 -10.93
CA ASN A 127 -0.57 13.49 -11.27
C ASN A 127 0.04 14.23 -10.08
N CYS A 128 -0.30 13.85 -8.87
CA CYS A 128 0.23 14.46 -7.65
C CYS A 128 -0.01 15.97 -7.59
N ASN A 129 -1.16 16.41 -8.06
CA ASN A 129 -1.54 17.83 -8.02
C ASN A 129 -2.34 18.15 -6.78
N GLY A 130 -2.16 19.38 -6.31
CA GLY A 130 -2.95 19.90 -5.21
C GLY A 130 -2.45 19.42 -3.87
N ILE A 131 -3.38 19.29 -2.93
CA ILE A 131 -3.07 18.93 -1.56
C ILE A 131 -3.17 17.41 -1.41
N PRO A 132 -2.12 16.77 -0.90
CA PRO A 132 -2.21 15.34 -0.66
C PRO A 132 -3.27 15.03 0.41
N GLU A 133 -3.92 13.91 0.26
CA GLU A 133 -4.99 13.51 1.16
C GLU A 133 -4.50 12.70 2.33
N LEU A 134 -3.39 12.00 2.12
CA LEU A 134 -2.85 11.07 3.09
C LEU A 134 -1.33 11.15 3.03
N ALA A 135 -0.67 10.87 4.15
CA ALA A 135 0.78 10.78 4.16
C ALA A 135 1.21 9.57 4.98
N VAL A 136 2.30 8.94 4.55
CA VAL A 136 2.91 7.82 5.26
C VAL A 136 4.34 8.21 5.59
N LYS A 137 4.74 8.00 6.82
CA LYS A 137 6.06 8.33 7.30
C LYS A 137 6.81 7.08 7.71
N GLY A 138 8.10 7.03 7.38
CA GLY A 138 8.98 5.97 7.84
C GLY A 138 9.35 4.94 6.79
N ALA A 139 8.74 4.99 5.62
CA ALA A 139 8.98 4.01 4.56
C ALA A 139 10.11 4.46 3.65
N GLU A 140 10.96 3.54 3.28
CA GLU A 140 11.99 3.78 2.27
C GLU A 140 11.70 3.02 0.98
N ASP A 141 10.99 1.91 1.07
CA ASP A 141 10.59 1.12 -0.09
C ASP A 141 9.17 1.53 -0.50
N LEU A 142 9.05 2.07 -1.70
CA LEU A 142 7.76 2.54 -2.21
C LEU A 142 6.76 1.39 -2.38
N ARG A 143 7.24 0.17 -2.59
CA ARG A 143 6.35 -0.98 -2.68
C ARG A 143 5.67 -1.29 -1.35
N ASP A 144 6.41 -1.20 -0.25
CA ASP A 144 5.82 -1.39 1.07
C ASP A 144 4.78 -0.30 1.36
N VAL A 145 5.10 0.94 0.99
CA VAL A 145 4.17 2.05 1.12
C VAL A 145 2.92 1.80 0.27
N LEU A 146 3.11 1.36 -0.95
CA LEU A 146 1.99 1.06 -1.85
C LEU A 146 1.01 0.09 -1.20
N GLU A 147 1.53 -1.01 -0.67
CA GLU A 147 0.69 -2.05 -0.11
C GLU A 147 -0.05 -1.57 1.12
N PHE A 148 0.62 -0.81 1.97
CA PHE A 148 0.02 -0.23 3.16
C PHE A 148 -1.09 0.77 2.77
N MET A 149 -0.77 1.73 1.91
CA MET A 149 -1.71 2.78 1.51
C MET A 149 -2.87 2.21 0.72
N PHE A 150 -2.61 1.22 -0.10
CA PHE A 150 -3.66 0.61 -0.90
C PHE A 150 -4.76 0.03 -0.01
N TYR A 151 -4.38 -0.74 0.99
CA TYR A 151 -5.36 -1.36 1.87
C TYR A 151 -6.02 -0.38 2.80
N LEU A 152 -5.26 0.57 3.34
CA LEU A 152 -5.83 1.56 4.24
C LEU A 152 -6.73 2.54 3.50
N PHE A 153 -6.35 2.94 2.29
CA PHE A 153 -7.06 3.98 1.57
C PHE A 153 -8.10 3.43 0.60
N ILE A 154 -7.70 2.47 -0.21
CA ILE A 154 -8.56 1.99 -1.30
C ILE A 154 -9.54 0.93 -0.81
N TYR A 155 -9.08 -0.02 0.00
CA TYR A 155 -9.94 -1.07 0.52
C TYR A 155 -10.45 -0.82 1.93
N GLY A 156 -9.59 -0.36 2.82
CA GLY A 156 -9.96 -0.19 4.23
C GLY A 156 -10.83 1.02 4.49
N PHE A 157 -10.64 2.09 3.72
CA PHE A 157 -11.35 3.36 3.91
C PHE A 157 -12.14 3.75 2.71
N ARG A 158 -12.50 2.79 1.92
CA ARG A 158 -13.22 3.03 0.69
C ARG A 158 -14.65 3.50 0.91
N ALA A 159 -15.20 3.08 2.00
CA ALA A 159 -16.56 3.43 2.33
C ALA A 159 -16.73 4.92 2.54
#